data_e9323185c05551db8f97a29439b3d740
#
_entry.id   e9323185c05551db8f97a29439b3d740
#
_cell.length_a   1.000
_cell.length_b   1.000
_cell.length_c   1.000
_cell.angle_alpha   90.00
_cell.angle_beta   90.00
_cell.angle_gamma   90.00
#
_symmetry.space_group_name_H-M   'P 1'
#
loop_
_entity.id
_entity.type
_entity.pdbx_description
1 polymer ?
#
loop_
_entity_poly.entity_id
_entity_poly.type
_entity_poly.pdbx_seq_one_letter_code
_entity_poly.pdbx_strand_id
1 'polypeptide(L)'
;PYTTLFRSAYNLCSRVQGREASEAVGDAAMVMTAGELLQLHHRGNASLDEPTYFEIVRRKTAALIAVSCALGVAASGAGQPLQDALRRYGRKIGVAFQIQDDVLDLTGEERVVGKSVRRDLSKGKLTLPIIHRLSTAAPLDRGALLRLIEQAAAEGPSGDAAADQLMADVRDAGSIDYARSVGERLLEEALPELEALPAGPARDMLNYSTRAVIERRF
;
A
#
# COMPACT_ATOMS: atom_id res chain seq x y z
N PRO A 1 -16.21 -8.85 -7.06
CA PRO A 1 -15.66 -9.61 -5.89
C PRO A 1 -15.51 -8.71 -4.65
N TYR A 2 -14.85 -7.54 -4.77
CA TYR A 2 -14.60 -6.65 -3.62
C TYR A 2 -15.89 -6.11 -2.97
N THR A 3 -16.88 -5.73 -3.76
CA THR A 3 -18.19 -5.26 -3.27
C THR A 3 -18.91 -6.33 -2.47
N THR A 4 -18.78 -7.62 -2.84
CA THR A 4 -19.38 -8.73 -2.13
C THR A 4 -18.71 -8.97 -0.78
N LEU A 5 -17.37 -8.96 -0.72
CA LEU A 5 -16.61 -9.13 0.51
C LEU A 5 -16.89 -7.97 1.50
N PHE A 6 -16.86 -6.74 1.00
CA PHE A 6 -17.13 -5.56 1.82
C PHE A 6 -18.57 -5.57 2.36
N ARG A 7 -19.55 -5.89 1.52
CA ARG A 7 -20.94 -6.05 1.93
C ARG A 7 -21.11 -7.15 2.99
N SER A 8 -20.39 -8.27 2.85
CA SER A 8 -20.40 -9.35 3.82
C SER A 8 -19.81 -8.93 5.16
N ALA A 9 -18.67 -8.22 5.14
CA ALA A 9 -18.05 -7.68 6.35
C ALA A 9 -18.99 -6.70 7.07
N TYR A 10 -19.59 -5.77 6.35
CA TYR A 10 -20.54 -4.82 6.90
C TYR A 10 -21.77 -5.54 7.51
N ASN A 11 -22.31 -6.54 6.80
CA ASN A 11 -23.43 -7.36 7.29
C ASN A 11 -23.07 -8.12 8.58
N LEU A 12 -21.85 -8.64 8.69
CA LEU A 12 -21.37 -9.27 9.94
C LEU A 12 -21.27 -8.27 11.07
N CYS A 13 -20.66 -7.11 10.84
CA CYS A 13 -20.54 -6.05 11.83
C CYS A 13 -21.89 -5.54 12.32
N SER A 14 -22.91 -5.48 11.44
CA SER A 14 -24.26 -5.02 11.81
C SER A 14 -25.04 -6.03 12.68
N ARG A 15 -24.54 -7.27 12.80
CA ARG A 15 -25.13 -8.31 13.68
C ARG A 15 -24.50 -8.37 15.07
N VAL A 16 -23.40 -7.66 15.28
CA VAL A 16 -22.76 -7.53 16.59
C VAL A 16 -23.56 -6.53 17.44
N GLN A 17 -23.65 -6.74 18.75
CA GLN A 17 -24.26 -5.78 19.64
C GLN A 17 -23.48 -4.45 19.64
N GLY A 18 -24.22 -3.33 19.57
CA GLY A 18 -23.63 -2.01 19.45
C GLY A 18 -23.48 -1.53 18.00
N ARG A 19 -23.18 -0.26 17.83
CA ARG A 19 -23.00 0.37 16.51
C ARG A 19 -21.55 0.53 16.10
N GLU A 20 -20.63 0.42 17.04
CA GLU A 20 -19.24 0.81 16.93
C GLU A 20 -18.53 0.07 15.77
N ALA A 21 -18.82 -1.23 15.61
CA ALA A 21 -18.21 -2.02 14.53
C ALA A 21 -18.74 -1.59 13.15
N SER A 22 -20.04 -1.36 13.04
CA SER A 22 -20.66 -0.93 11.77
C SER A 22 -20.24 0.49 11.40
N GLU A 23 -20.16 1.39 12.37
CA GLU A 23 -19.70 2.76 12.19
C GLU A 23 -18.24 2.78 11.75
N ALA A 24 -17.37 2.05 12.45
CA ALA A 24 -15.94 1.97 12.10
C ALA A 24 -15.69 1.42 10.69
N VAL A 25 -16.44 0.41 10.26
CA VAL A 25 -16.35 -0.13 8.90
C VAL A 25 -16.92 0.84 7.88
N GLY A 26 -18.02 1.53 8.19
CA GLY A 26 -18.62 2.57 7.36
C GLY A 26 -17.66 3.75 7.14
N ASP A 27 -17.05 4.24 8.20
CA ASP A 27 -16.05 5.33 8.15
C ASP A 27 -14.83 4.91 7.33
N ALA A 28 -14.33 3.68 7.53
CA ALA A 28 -13.23 3.15 6.73
C ALA A 28 -13.59 3.10 5.24
N ALA A 29 -14.82 2.73 4.89
CA ALA A 29 -15.28 2.72 3.51
C ALA A 29 -15.29 4.12 2.88
N MET A 30 -15.75 5.13 3.62
CA MET A 30 -15.72 6.52 3.15
C MET A 30 -14.28 7.01 2.94
N VAL A 31 -13.37 6.71 3.88
CA VAL A 31 -11.96 7.04 3.77
C VAL A 31 -11.31 6.33 2.56
N MET A 32 -11.60 5.04 2.36
CA MET A 32 -11.10 4.28 1.22
C MET A 32 -11.60 4.86 -0.12
N THR A 33 -12.87 5.21 -0.19
CA THR A 33 -13.46 5.83 -1.40
C THR A 33 -12.81 7.18 -1.70
N ALA A 34 -12.58 8.00 -0.68
CA ALA A 34 -11.85 9.27 -0.84
C ALA A 34 -10.40 9.03 -1.31
N GLY A 35 -9.73 7.98 -0.83
CA GLY A 35 -8.40 7.57 -1.28
C GLY A 35 -8.38 7.12 -2.74
N GLU A 36 -9.39 6.36 -3.18
CA GLU A 36 -9.54 5.95 -4.57
C GLU A 36 -9.78 7.16 -5.50
N LEU A 37 -10.67 8.07 -5.10
CA LEU A 37 -10.92 9.30 -5.87
C LEU A 37 -9.66 10.18 -5.95
N LEU A 38 -8.91 10.29 -4.86
CA LEU A 38 -7.64 11.03 -4.86
C LEU A 38 -6.62 10.39 -5.81
N GLN A 39 -6.51 9.05 -5.82
CA GLN A 39 -5.65 8.33 -6.76
C GLN A 39 -6.08 8.56 -8.22
N LEU A 40 -7.39 8.51 -8.50
CA LEU A 40 -7.92 8.78 -9.83
C LEU A 40 -7.65 10.22 -10.29
N HIS A 41 -7.77 11.19 -9.38
CA HIS A 41 -7.45 12.60 -9.66
C HIS A 41 -5.97 12.80 -10.04
N HIS A 42 -5.07 12.03 -9.43
CA HIS A 42 -3.64 12.08 -9.72
C HIS A 42 -3.16 11.09 -10.78
N ARG A 43 -4.07 10.43 -11.48
CA ARG A 43 -3.72 9.51 -12.56
C ARG A 43 -3.01 10.26 -13.70
N GLY A 44 -1.82 9.78 -14.07
CA GLY A 44 -0.97 10.44 -15.08
C GLY A 44 -0.33 11.75 -14.62
N ASN A 45 -0.47 12.11 -13.35
CA ASN A 45 0.15 13.33 -12.82
C ASN A 45 1.63 13.10 -12.48
N ALA A 46 2.51 13.46 -13.39
CA ALA A 46 3.97 13.37 -13.22
C ALA A 46 4.55 14.33 -12.15
N SER A 47 3.71 15.18 -11.55
CA SER A 47 4.08 16.06 -10.43
C SER A 47 3.60 15.50 -9.08
N LEU A 48 3.11 14.26 -9.05
CA LEU A 48 2.74 13.58 -7.80
C LEU A 48 3.96 13.48 -6.89
N ASP A 49 3.84 14.00 -5.68
CA ASP A 49 4.88 13.96 -4.66
C ASP A 49 4.67 12.82 -3.65
N GLU A 50 5.71 12.52 -2.87
CA GLU A 50 5.64 11.48 -1.85
C GLU A 50 4.58 11.73 -0.78
N PRO A 51 4.40 12.94 -0.21
CA PRO A 51 3.35 13.21 0.75
C PRO A 51 1.96 12.83 0.23
N THR A 52 1.65 13.19 -1.02
CA THR A 52 0.37 12.86 -1.67
C THR A 52 0.24 11.36 -1.94
N TYR A 53 1.32 10.70 -2.39
CA TYR A 53 1.35 9.24 -2.52
C TYR A 53 1.02 8.56 -1.18
N PHE A 54 1.67 8.97 -0.09
CA PHE A 54 1.40 8.39 1.24
C PHE A 54 -0.03 8.65 1.71
N GLU A 55 -0.60 9.81 1.39
CA GLU A 55 -2.00 10.10 1.72
C GLU A 55 -2.97 9.19 0.97
N ILE A 56 -2.73 8.94 -0.32
CA ILE A 56 -3.49 7.97 -1.11
C ILE A 56 -3.41 6.58 -0.48
N VAL A 57 -2.22 6.11 -0.17
CA VAL A 57 -2.00 4.77 0.39
C VAL A 57 -2.62 4.62 1.78
N ARG A 58 -2.48 5.64 2.64
CA ARG A 58 -3.10 5.64 3.98
C ARG A 58 -4.61 5.50 3.90
N ARG A 59 -5.23 6.24 2.98
CA ARG A 59 -6.69 6.20 2.81
C ARG A 59 -7.13 4.91 2.13
N LYS A 60 -6.59 4.61 0.97
CA LYS A 60 -7.06 3.52 0.12
C LYS A 60 -6.82 2.13 0.72
N THR A 61 -5.68 1.90 1.34
CA THR A 61 -5.24 0.57 1.80
C THR A 61 -5.13 0.49 3.31
N ALA A 62 -4.39 1.40 3.96
CA ALA A 62 -4.08 1.26 5.37
C ALA A 62 -5.27 1.52 6.29
N ALA A 63 -6.27 2.31 5.89
CA ALA A 63 -7.43 2.62 6.71
C ALA A 63 -8.22 1.37 7.10
N LEU A 64 -8.49 0.48 6.14
CA LEU A 64 -9.25 -0.75 6.41
C LEU A 64 -8.44 -1.73 7.27
N ILE A 65 -7.15 -1.87 7.02
CA ILE A 65 -6.26 -2.73 7.82
C ILE A 65 -6.21 -2.23 9.28
N ALA A 66 -6.09 -0.92 9.47
CA ALA A 66 -6.09 -0.31 10.79
C ALA A 66 -7.40 -0.56 11.55
N VAL A 67 -8.53 -0.40 10.89
CA VAL A 67 -9.85 -0.67 11.49
C VAL A 67 -10.01 -2.16 11.81
N SER A 68 -9.58 -3.05 10.92
CA SER A 68 -9.64 -4.50 11.16
C SER A 68 -8.84 -4.92 12.39
N CYS A 69 -7.63 -4.37 12.56
CA CYS A 69 -6.82 -4.63 13.76
C CYS A 69 -7.50 -4.13 15.04
N ALA A 70 -8.05 -2.92 15.02
CA ALA A 70 -8.73 -2.34 16.18
C ALA A 70 -10.01 -3.10 16.54
N LEU A 71 -10.82 -3.50 15.55
CA LEU A 71 -12.05 -4.27 15.76
C LEU A 71 -11.76 -5.68 16.29
N GLY A 72 -10.67 -6.32 15.85
CA GLY A 72 -10.24 -7.60 16.41
C GLY A 72 -9.96 -7.50 17.91
N VAL A 73 -9.32 -6.43 18.35
CA VAL A 73 -9.10 -6.15 19.78
C VAL A 73 -10.42 -5.82 20.50
N ALA A 74 -11.27 -4.99 19.92
CA ALA A 74 -12.57 -4.66 20.49
C ALA A 74 -13.42 -5.92 20.71
N ALA A 75 -13.43 -6.85 19.75
CA ALA A 75 -14.15 -8.11 19.82
C ALA A 75 -13.63 -9.04 20.95
N SER A 76 -12.39 -8.88 21.39
CA SER A 76 -11.83 -9.61 22.54
C SER A 76 -12.23 -9.00 23.89
N GLY A 77 -12.94 -7.89 23.91
CA GLY A 77 -13.31 -7.15 25.14
C GLY A 77 -12.17 -6.30 25.72
N ALA A 78 -11.06 -6.14 25.01
CA ALA A 78 -9.94 -5.33 25.47
C ALA A 78 -10.21 -3.83 25.34
N GLY A 79 -9.60 -3.05 26.25
CA GLY A 79 -9.83 -1.62 26.37
C GLY A 79 -9.28 -0.77 25.22
N GLN A 80 -9.70 0.48 25.17
CA GLN A 80 -9.36 1.46 24.15
C GLN A 80 -7.84 1.61 23.90
N PRO A 81 -6.96 1.65 24.94
CA PRO A 81 -5.53 1.81 24.71
C PRO A 81 -4.93 0.71 23.79
N LEU A 82 -5.39 -0.54 23.94
CA LEU A 82 -4.94 -1.64 23.10
C LEU A 82 -5.54 -1.56 21.68
N GLN A 83 -6.80 -1.13 21.57
CA GLN A 83 -7.42 -0.88 20.26
C GLN A 83 -6.65 0.20 19.49
N ASP A 84 -6.23 1.27 20.16
CA ASP A 84 -5.49 2.36 19.54
C ASP A 84 -4.06 1.91 19.12
N ALA A 85 -3.39 1.10 19.94
CA ALA A 85 -2.10 0.51 19.59
C ALA A 85 -2.22 -0.36 18.32
N LEU A 86 -3.19 -1.26 18.28
CA LEU A 86 -3.38 -2.13 17.12
C LEU A 86 -3.91 -1.36 15.88
N ARG A 87 -4.60 -0.26 16.06
CA ARG A 87 -4.95 0.65 14.97
C ARG A 87 -3.71 1.30 14.36
N ARG A 88 -2.76 1.78 15.21
CA ARG A 88 -1.49 2.34 14.75
C ARG A 88 -0.64 1.27 14.04
N TYR A 89 -0.55 0.09 14.62
CA TYR A 89 0.09 -1.07 14.00
C TYR A 89 -0.49 -1.34 12.60
N GLY A 90 -1.81 -1.53 12.50
CA GLY A 90 -2.49 -1.83 11.24
C GLY A 90 -2.30 -0.74 10.18
N ARG A 91 -2.20 0.54 10.59
CA ARG A 91 -1.93 1.66 9.69
C ARG A 91 -0.52 1.57 9.09
N LYS A 92 0.49 1.27 9.91
CA LYS A 92 1.88 1.18 9.46
C LYS A 92 2.10 -0.01 8.54
N ILE A 93 1.64 -1.19 8.92
CA ILE A 93 1.78 -2.38 8.07
C ILE A 93 0.96 -2.25 6.77
N GLY A 94 -0.16 -1.57 6.79
CA GLY A 94 -0.97 -1.34 5.60
C GLY A 94 -0.27 -0.47 4.56
N VAL A 95 0.47 0.56 5.01
CA VAL A 95 1.31 1.37 4.13
C VAL A 95 2.49 0.56 3.60
N ALA A 96 3.21 -0.17 4.47
CA ALA A 96 4.33 -1.01 4.07
C ALA A 96 3.91 -2.11 3.08
N PHE A 97 2.75 -2.73 3.32
CA PHE A 97 2.16 -3.71 2.41
C PHE A 97 1.93 -3.14 1.00
N GLN A 98 1.39 -1.92 0.90
CA GLN A 98 1.16 -1.29 -0.39
C GLN A 98 2.46 -0.93 -1.10
N ILE A 99 3.46 -0.42 -0.36
CA ILE A 99 4.79 -0.15 -0.93
C ILE A 99 5.39 -1.43 -1.51
N GLN A 100 5.31 -2.55 -0.79
CA GLN A 100 5.81 -3.83 -1.26
C GLN A 100 5.04 -4.33 -2.49
N ASP A 101 3.71 -4.15 -2.53
CA ASP A 101 2.88 -4.48 -3.69
C ASP A 101 3.29 -3.65 -4.92
N ASP A 102 3.51 -2.34 -4.74
CA ASP A 102 3.99 -1.42 -5.78
C ASP A 102 5.40 -1.80 -6.28
N VAL A 103 6.30 -2.22 -5.40
CA VAL A 103 7.64 -2.72 -5.78
C VAL A 103 7.53 -4.02 -6.56
N LEU A 104 6.67 -4.94 -6.14
CA LEU A 104 6.45 -6.21 -6.83
C LEU A 104 5.82 -6.02 -8.21
N ASP A 105 4.89 -5.07 -8.37
CA ASP A 105 4.31 -4.75 -9.69
C ASP A 105 5.39 -4.26 -10.67
N LEU A 106 6.43 -3.61 -10.18
CA LEU A 106 7.53 -3.14 -11.00
C LEU A 106 8.61 -4.22 -11.24
N THR A 107 8.93 -5.06 -10.25
CA THR A 107 10.10 -5.95 -10.26
C THR A 107 9.77 -7.43 -10.38
N GLY A 108 8.50 -7.81 -10.21
CA GLY A 108 8.06 -9.20 -10.21
C GLY A 108 8.18 -9.83 -11.59
N GLU A 109 8.42 -11.14 -11.61
CA GLU A 109 8.28 -11.96 -12.82
C GLU A 109 6.81 -12.41 -12.92
N GLU A 110 6.20 -12.29 -14.11
CA GLU A 110 4.79 -12.69 -14.33
C GLU A 110 4.49 -14.12 -13.88
N ARG A 111 5.45 -15.04 -14.08
CA ARG A 111 5.34 -16.45 -13.67
C ARG A 111 5.25 -16.63 -12.16
N VAL A 112 5.84 -15.70 -11.38
CA VAL A 112 5.91 -15.76 -9.92
C VAL A 112 4.76 -14.99 -9.30
N VAL A 113 4.45 -13.81 -9.85
CA VAL A 113 3.40 -12.91 -9.34
C VAL A 113 1.99 -13.40 -9.71
N GLY A 114 1.89 -14.24 -10.77
CA GLY A 114 0.59 -14.75 -11.26
C GLY A 114 -0.32 -13.66 -11.85
N LYS A 115 0.23 -12.47 -12.12
CA LYS A 115 -0.45 -11.31 -12.70
C LYS A 115 0.47 -10.69 -13.74
N SER A 116 -0.10 -10.00 -14.72
CA SER A 116 0.66 -9.09 -15.58
C SER A 116 1.35 -8.05 -14.72
N VAL A 117 2.67 -7.97 -14.77
CA VAL A 117 3.48 -6.92 -14.12
C VAL A 117 3.31 -5.59 -14.84
N ARG A 118 3.66 -4.48 -14.20
CA ARG A 118 3.58 -3.11 -14.75
C ARG A 118 2.14 -2.63 -15.00
N ARG A 119 1.15 -3.26 -14.36
CA ARG A 119 -0.26 -2.87 -14.51
C ARG A 119 -0.53 -1.47 -13.97
N ASP A 120 0.21 -1.05 -12.96
CA ASP A 120 0.06 0.27 -12.36
C ASP A 120 0.54 1.34 -13.34
N LEU A 121 1.68 1.11 -14.01
CA LEU A 121 2.23 2.03 -15.00
C LEU A 121 1.30 2.18 -16.22
N SER A 122 0.80 1.07 -16.78
CA SER A 122 -0.14 1.11 -17.92
C SER A 122 -1.46 1.83 -17.59
N LYS A 123 -1.82 1.89 -16.30
CA LYS A 123 -2.97 2.67 -15.83
C LYS A 123 -2.63 4.12 -15.48
N GLY A 124 -1.40 4.57 -15.71
CA GLY A 124 -0.93 5.90 -15.34
C GLY A 124 -0.82 6.13 -13.83
N LYS A 125 -0.70 5.06 -13.03
CA LYS A 125 -0.44 5.16 -11.59
C LYS A 125 1.07 5.25 -11.37
N LEU A 126 1.53 6.35 -10.77
CA LEU A 126 2.91 6.49 -10.31
C LEU A 126 3.06 5.88 -8.92
N THR A 127 4.04 5.00 -8.78
CA THR A 127 4.38 4.31 -7.54
C THR A 127 5.61 4.93 -6.87
N LEU A 128 5.84 4.64 -5.59
CA LEU A 128 6.91 5.27 -4.81
C LEU A 128 8.30 5.23 -5.50
N PRO A 129 8.76 4.11 -6.10
CA PRO A 129 10.04 4.10 -6.80
C PRO A 129 10.11 5.12 -7.95
N ILE A 130 9.04 5.26 -8.74
CA ILE A 130 8.99 6.20 -9.88
C ILE A 130 8.95 7.64 -9.37
N ILE A 131 8.17 7.92 -8.33
CA ILE A 131 8.09 9.24 -7.69
C ILE A 131 9.47 9.65 -7.14
N HIS A 132 10.14 8.75 -6.43
CA HIS A 132 11.49 9.00 -5.91
C HIS A 132 12.47 9.28 -7.05
N ARG A 133 12.46 8.47 -8.12
CA ARG A 133 13.34 8.71 -9.28
C ARG A 133 13.09 10.06 -9.93
N LEU A 134 11.83 10.46 -10.10
CA LEU A 134 11.47 11.76 -10.64
C LEU A 134 11.91 12.93 -9.74
N SER A 135 11.87 12.75 -8.42
CA SER A 135 12.27 13.78 -7.45
C SER A 135 13.79 13.98 -7.36
N THR A 136 14.55 12.92 -7.61
CA THR A 136 16.03 12.91 -7.52
C THR A 136 16.71 13.17 -8.87
N ALA A 137 15.96 13.16 -9.98
CA ALA A 137 16.51 13.40 -11.32
C ALA A 137 16.98 14.83 -11.52
N ALA A 138 18.13 15.00 -12.18
CA ALA A 138 18.54 16.29 -12.68
C ALA A 138 17.52 16.86 -13.70
N PRO A 139 17.39 18.18 -13.83
CA PRO A 139 16.35 18.79 -14.70
C PRO A 139 16.31 18.24 -16.14
N LEU A 140 17.47 17.98 -16.73
CA LEU A 140 17.57 17.41 -18.09
C LEU A 140 17.07 15.96 -18.15
N ASP A 141 17.46 15.16 -17.17
CA ASP A 141 17.07 13.75 -17.07
C ASP A 141 15.57 13.61 -16.76
N ARG A 142 15.04 14.52 -15.93
CA ARG A 142 13.61 14.54 -15.60
C ARG A 142 12.74 14.65 -16.86
N GLY A 143 13.12 15.49 -17.83
CA GLY A 143 12.40 15.62 -19.09
C GLY A 143 12.43 14.33 -19.93
N ALA A 144 13.54 13.58 -19.92
CA ALA A 144 13.63 12.29 -20.58
C ALA A 144 12.79 11.23 -19.87
N LEU A 145 12.81 11.19 -18.54
CA LEU A 145 12.00 10.28 -17.73
C LEU A 145 10.50 10.49 -17.94
N LEU A 146 10.04 11.73 -18.02
CA LEU A 146 8.61 12.03 -18.28
C LEU A 146 8.16 11.47 -19.61
N ARG A 147 8.96 11.64 -20.66
CA ARG A 147 8.66 11.05 -21.99
C ARG A 147 8.67 9.51 -21.92
N LEU A 148 9.60 8.95 -21.19
CA LEU A 148 9.71 7.49 -21.03
C LEU A 148 8.49 6.91 -20.28
N ILE A 149 8.01 7.58 -19.24
CA ILE A 149 6.80 7.21 -18.50
C ILE A 149 5.57 7.25 -19.41
N GLU A 150 5.45 8.31 -20.22
CA GLU A 150 4.34 8.46 -21.18
C GLU A 150 4.36 7.35 -22.24
N GLN A 151 5.54 7.02 -22.79
CA GLN A 151 5.71 5.94 -23.75
C GLN A 151 5.42 4.56 -23.13
N ALA A 152 5.89 4.34 -21.91
CA ALA A 152 5.69 3.08 -21.18
C ALA A 152 4.22 2.83 -20.77
N ALA A 153 3.39 3.87 -20.75
CA ALA A 153 1.95 3.75 -20.54
C ALA A 153 1.18 3.32 -21.81
N ALA A 154 1.82 3.36 -22.97
CA ALA A 154 1.20 2.93 -24.22
C ALA A 154 1.17 1.40 -24.34
N GLU A 155 0.15 0.87 -25.00
CA GLU A 155 0.05 -0.57 -25.28
C GLU A 155 0.95 -0.97 -26.48
N GLY A 156 1.48 -2.20 -26.42
CA GLY A 156 2.22 -2.83 -27.49
C GLY A 156 3.74 -2.76 -27.34
N PRO A 157 4.51 -3.32 -28.32
CA PRO A 157 5.94 -3.55 -28.19
C PRO A 157 6.80 -2.32 -27.89
N SER A 158 6.38 -1.14 -28.37
CA SER A 158 7.08 0.12 -28.07
C SER A 158 6.87 0.57 -26.61
N GLY A 159 5.68 0.36 -26.07
CA GLY A 159 5.39 0.60 -24.67
C GLY A 159 6.15 -0.36 -23.74
N ASP A 160 6.22 -1.64 -24.11
CA ASP A 160 6.96 -2.65 -23.37
C ASP A 160 8.45 -2.32 -23.32
N ALA A 161 9.07 -1.93 -24.45
CA ALA A 161 10.47 -1.53 -24.50
C ALA A 161 10.75 -0.27 -23.64
N ALA A 162 9.85 0.71 -23.67
CA ALA A 162 9.95 1.91 -22.85
C ALA A 162 9.79 1.58 -21.35
N ALA A 163 8.90 0.67 -21.01
CA ALA A 163 8.73 0.19 -19.64
C ALA A 163 10.00 -0.55 -19.14
N ASP A 164 10.62 -1.38 -19.95
CA ASP A 164 11.89 -2.03 -19.62
C ASP A 164 13.00 -1.02 -19.34
N GLN A 165 13.11 0.00 -20.19
CA GLN A 165 14.08 1.07 -20.03
C GLN A 165 13.82 1.88 -18.76
N LEU A 166 12.56 2.23 -18.48
CA LEU A 166 12.17 2.94 -17.25
C LEU A 166 12.52 2.10 -16.01
N MET A 167 12.28 0.79 -16.06
CA MET A 167 12.61 -0.12 -14.96
C MET A 167 14.11 -0.18 -14.69
N ALA A 168 14.93 -0.25 -15.75
CA ALA A 168 16.38 -0.21 -15.62
C ALA A 168 16.82 1.11 -14.95
N ASP A 169 16.33 2.25 -15.43
CA ASP A 169 16.68 3.56 -14.88
C ASP A 169 16.25 3.72 -13.40
N VAL A 170 15.04 3.30 -13.03
CA VAL A 170 14.54 3.33 -11.66
C VAL A 170 15.37 2.43 -10.73
N ARG A 171 15.83 1.28 -11.22
CA ARG A 171 16.71 0.34 -10.49
C ARG A 171 18.11 0.94 -10.32
N ASP A 172 18.72 1.40 -11.41
CA ASP A 172 20.09 1.92 -11.42
C ASP A 172 20.21 3.19 -10.55
N ALA A 173 19.14 3.96 -10.44
CA ALA A 173 19.05 5.11 -9.53
C ALA A 173 18.82 4.72 -8.05
N GLY A 174 18.74 3.43 -7.69
CA GLY A 174 18.50 2.97 -6.33
C GLY A 174 17.08 3.26 -5.80
N SER A 175 16.14 3.64 -6.67
CA SER A 175 14.79 4.05 -6.23
C SER A 175 13.93 2.88 -5.75
N ILE A 176 14.21 1.65 -6.21
CA ILE A 176 13.58 0.43 -5.69
C ILE A 176 14.05 0.17 -4.26
N ASP A 177 15.35 0.28 -4.01
CA ASP A 177 15.92 0.04 -2.68
C ASP A 177 15.48 1.12 -1.69
N TYR A 178 15.34 2.36 -2.16
CA TYR A 178 14.71 3.43 -1.38
C TYR A 178 13.28 3.03 -0.94
N ALA A 179 12.42 2.61 -1.86
CA ALA A 179 11.06 2.22 -1.53
C ALA A 179 11.01 1.03 -0.55
N ARG A 180 11.88 0.03 -0.73
CA ARG A 180 12.02 -1.09 0.21
C ARG A 180 12.41 -0.61 1.61
N SER A 181 13.43 0.24 1.70
CA SER A 181 13.89 0.79 2.99
C SER A 181 12.81 1.58 3.72
N VAL A 182 11.95 2.30 2.98
CA VAL A 182 10.79 2.98 3.56
C VAL A 182 9.78 1.97 4.11
N GLY A 183 9.48 0.91 3.37
CA GLY A 183 8.62 -0.19 3.82
C GLY A 183 9.16 -0.87 5.09
N GLU A 184 10.43 -1.23 5.09
CA GLU A 184 11.12 -1.87 6.23
C GLU A 184 11.06 -0.99 7.49
N ARG A 185 11.37 0.29 7.37
CA ARG A 185 11.28 1.24 8.48
C ARG A 185 9.86 1.32 9.06
N LEU A 186 8.83 1.33 8.22
CA LEU A 186 7.44 1.34 8.69
C LEU A 186 7.08 0.07 9.46
N LEU A 187 7.63 -1.09 9.08
CA LEU A 187 7.43 -2.34 9.78
C LEU A 187 8.19 -2.38 11.11
N GLU A 188 9.42 -1.88 11.14
CA GLU A 188 10.17 -1.69 12.38
C GLU A 188 9.44 -0.76 13.35
N GLU A 189 8.85 0.33 12.86
CA GLU A 189 8.02 1.24 13.66
C GLU A 189 6.68 0.62 14.09
N ALA A 190 6.19 -0.42 13.41
CA ALA A 190 4.95 -1.11 13.76
C ALA A 190 5.14 -2.12 14.89
N LEU A 191 6.29 -2.79 14.97
CA LEU A 191 6.56 -3.85 15.95
C LEU A 191 6.36 -3.43 17.41
N PRO A 192 6.82 -2.26 17.87
CA PRO A 192 6.59 -1.80 19.24
C PRO A 192 5.11 -1.68 19.63
N GLU A 193 4.21 -1.45 18.69
CA GLU A 193 2.77 -1.38 18.98
C GLU A 193 2.22 -2.76 19.44
N LEU A 194 2.86 -3.84 19.03
CA LEU A 194 2.50 -5.21 19.44
C LEU A 194 2.93 -5.54 20.88
N GLU A 195 3.81 -4.76 21.48
CA GLU A 195 4.21 -4.94 22.88
C GLU A 195 3.06 -4.69 23.84
N ALA A 196 2.05 -3.92 23.42
CA ALA A 196 0.81 -3.72 24.16
C ALA A 196 -0.03 -5.02 24.29
N LEU A 197 0.18 -6.01 23.42
CA LEU A 197 -0.47 -7.32 23.52
C LEU A 197 0.24 -8.21 24.54
N PRO A 198 -0.52 -9.01 25.29
CA PRO A 198 0.07 -10.09 26.10
C PRO A 198 0.94 -11.02 25.24
N ALA A 199 2.01 -11.55 25.82
CA ALA A 199 2.80 -12.59 25.16
C ALA A 199 1.91 -13.82 24.88
N GLY A 200 2.02 -14.38 23.67
CA GLY A 200 1.25 -15.55 23.28
C GLY A 200 0.99 -15.63 21.77
N PRO A 201 0.25 -16.66 21.34
CA PRO A 201 0.10 -17.02 19.92
C PRO A 201 -0.42 -15.87 19.03
N ALA A 202 -1.31 -15.01 19.54
CA ALA A 202 -1.84 -13.89 18.78
C ALA A 202 -0.75 -12.84 18.48
N ARG A 203 0.07 -12.48 19.48
CA ARG A 203 1.21 -11.58 19.30
C ARG A 203 2.27 -12.19 18.39
N ASP A 204 2.55 -13.49 18.54
CA ASP A 204 3.53 -14.20 17.70
C ASP A 204 3.08 -14.24 16.24
N MET A 205 1.79 -14.49 15.99
CA MET A 205 1.20 -14.49 14.65
C MET A 205 1.31 -13.11 13.99
N LEU A 206 1.03 -12.03 14.71
CA LEU A 206 1.15 -10.67 14.18
C LEU A 206 2.61 -10.30 13.90
N ASN A 207 3.55 -10.69 14.79
CA ASN A 207 4.99 -10.53 14.54
C ASN A 207 5.42 -11.29 13.27
N TYR A 208 4.98 -12.54 13.10
CA TYR A 208 5.26 -13.31 11.89
C TYR A 208 4.67 -12.64 10.65
N SER A 209 3.41 -12.20 10.70
CA SER A 209 2.73 -11.53 9.59
C SER A 209 3.44 -10.23 9.19
N THR A 210 3.96 -9.47 10.17
CA THR A 210 4.74 -8.26 9.91
C THR A 210 5.99 -8.57 9.07
N ARG A 211 6.74 -9.60 9.45
CA ARG A 211 7.94 -10.03 8.70
C ARG A 211 7.59 -10.56 7.32
N ALA A 212 6.51 -11.32 7.20
CA ALA A 212 6.06 -11.87 5.92
C ALA A 212 5.70 -10.79 4.89
N VAL A 213 5.38 -9.56 5.30
CA VAL A 213 5.14 -8.44 4.37
C VAL A 213 6.41 -8.11 3.57
N ILE A 214 7.60 -8.08 4.23
CA ILE A 214 8.88 -7.81 3.55
C ILE A 214 9.32 -9.00 2.70
N GLU A 215 9.15 -10.22 3.23
CA GLU A 215 9.61 -11.45 2.59
C GLU A 215 8.75 -11.87 1.40
N ARG A 216 7.63 -11.19 1.19
CA ARG A 216 6.71 -11.48 0.09
C ARG A 216 7.42 -11.29 -1.25
N ARG A 217 7.43 -12.37 -2.05
CA ARG A 217 8.01 -12.41 -3.41
C ARG A 217 6.97 -12.56 -4.51
N PHE A 218 5.68 -12.68 -4.13
CA PHE A 218 4.54 -12.91 -5.03
C PHE A 218 3.22 -12.40 -4.40
#